data_ad7cf8d6ef188b9b45bf934ba30eafff
#
_entry.id   ad7cf8d6ef188b9b45bf934ba30eafff
#
_cell.length_a   1.000
_cell.length_b   1.000
_cell.length_c   1.000
_cell.angle_alpha   90.00
_cell.angle_beta   90.00
_cell.angle_gamma   90.00
#
_symmetry.space_group_name_H-M   'P 1'
#
loop_
_entity.id
_entity.type
_entity.pdbx_description
1 polymer ?
#
loop_
_entity_poly.entity_id
_entity_poly.type
_entity_poly.pdbx_seq_one_letter_code
_entity_poly.pdbx_strand_id
1 'polypeptide(L)'
;MEAVILHGGQGTRLRPLTHTGPKQLIKVAGKPISQWVLEQIRDSGIKDILLILGDNTPTRVVDYYGDGSKFGVNITYVYQGKARGLADAVYRVKDLVSEKFLVYLGDNLVFYDLRKFLSFKGSASILLAKVDNPNRFGVAVINENKVIRLVEKPKEKISDLALVGVYGFTDEIFEVIEKLKPSWRGELEITDAIQGLINEGKEVNYEIIQGWWKDTGTPKDILEANSFLLDRYAERKIEGEVENSTIDGRVILEKGAVVKNSVIRGPAYIGKDTKIINSYIGPFTSIGDLSEISGSEIEYSVILDNVRIKGVSLMDSLIGNNSTVEKGTKWQKLIIGENSSVII
;
A
#
# COMPACT_ATOMS: atom_id res chain seq x y z
N MET A 1 13.98 17.24 -8.92
CA MET A 1 13.74 16.37 -7.69
C MET A 1 12.98 15.15 -8.16
N GLU A 2 13.51 14.00 -7.94
CA GLU A 2 12.93 12.70 -8.23
C GLU A 2 12.25 12.12 -7.00
N ALA A 3 11.33 11.17 -7.19
CA ALA A 3 10.81 10.36 -6.13
C ALA A 3 11.17 8.88 -6.36
N VAL A 4 11.57 8.22 -5.30
CA VAL A 4 11.92 6.80 -5.27
C VAL A 4 10.81 6.04 -4.56
N ILE A 5 10.10 5.18 -5.29
CA ILE A 5 9.07 4.30 -4.70
C ILE A 5 9.66 2.91 -4.50
N LEU A 6 9.62 2.41 -3.27
CA LEU A 6 10.18 1.11 -2.95
C LEU A 6 9.12 0.00 -3.05
N HIS A 7 9.28 -0.90 -4.02
CA HIS A 7 8.45 -2.09 -4.24
C HIS A 7 9.13 -3.39 -3.79
N GLY A 8 10.13 -3.30 -2.92
CA GLY A 8 10.79 -4.46 -2.33
C GLY A 8 9.92 -5.17 -1.28
N GLY A 9 10.38 -6.34 -0.85
CA GLY A 9 9.76 -7.10 0.22
C GLY A 9 8.89 -8.28 -0.26
N GLN A 10 8.98 -9.40 0.48
CA GLN A 10 8.34 -10.67 0.15
C GLN A 10 6.85 -10.72 0.48
N GLY A 11 6.33 -9.78 1.29
CA GLY A 11 4.92 -9.77 1.69
C GLY A 11 4.45 -11.02 2.42
N THR A 12 5.30 -11.70 3.17
CA THR A 12 5.02 -13.03 3.77
C THR A 12 3.80 -13.08 4.66
N ARG A 13 3.49 -11.98 5.36
CA ARG A 13 2.32 -11.86 6.22
C ARG A 13 0.98 -11.78 5.47
N LEU A 14 1.03 -11.54 4.16
CA LEU A 14 -0.13 -11.46 3.25
C LEU A 14 -0.29 -12.72 2.39
N ARG A 15 0.51 -13.76 2.63
CA ARG A 15 0.31 -15.04 1.94
C ARG A 15 -1.05 -15.63 2.32
N PRO A 16 -1.78 -16.27 1.37
CA PRO A 16 -1.32 -16.69 0.03
C PRO A 16 -1.38 -15.61 -1.07
N LEU A 17 -1.96 -14.44 -0.85
CA LEU A 17 -2.15 -13.39 -1.86
C LEU A 17 -0.85 -12.95 -2.54
N THR A 18 0.24 -12.91 -1.78
CA THR A 18 1.56 -12.48 -2.26
C THR A 18 2.42 -13.58 -2.86
N HIS A 19 1.90 -14.82 -2.98
CA HIS A 19 2.59 -15.87 -3.74
C HIS A 19 2.66 -15.57 -5.24
N THR A 20 1.66 -14.87 -5.76
CA THR A 20 1.51 -14.62 -7.19
C THR A 20 1.80 -13.18 -7.61
N GLY A 21 2.14 -12.29 -6.69
CA GLY A 21 2.42 -10.88 -7.01
C GLY A 21 2.88 -10.06 -5.82
N PRO A 22 3.48 -8.89 -6.08
CA PRO A 22 3.94 -8.01 -5.02
C PRO A 22 2.74 -7.40 -4.29
N LYS A 23 2.86 -7.24 -2.96
CA LYS A 23 1.79 -6.70 -2.11
C LYS A 23 1.33 -5.30 -2.53
N GLN A 24 2.23 -4.52 -3.09
CA GLN A 24 1.96 -3.15 -3.54
C GLN A 24 0.95 -3.08 -4.70
N LEU A 25 0.75 -4.18 -5.42
CA LEU A 25 -0.27 -4.28 -6.48
C LEU A 25 -1.62 -4.82 -5.98
N ILE A 26 -1.78 -5.13 -4.69
CA ILE A 26 -3.09 -5.44 -4.12
C ILE A 26 -3.97 -4.20 -4.24
N LYS A 27 -5.17 -4.36 -4.83
CA LYS A 27 -6.12 -3.26 -5.02
C LYS A 27 -6.89 -2.99 -3.72
N VAL A 28 -7.03 -1.72 -3.38
CA VAL A 28 -7.92 -1.20 -2.35
C VAL A 28 -8.70 -0.01 -2.92
N ALA A 29 -9.99 0.07 -2.69
CA ALA A 29 -10.85 1.09 -3.28
C ALA A 29 -10.65 1.23 -4.81
N GLY A 30 -10.49 0.10 -5.51
CA GLY A 30 -10.37 0.02 -6.97
C GLY A 30 -8.98 0.24 -7.56
N LYS A 31 -7.95 0.61 -6.77
CA LYS A 31 -6.59 0.88 -7.25
C LYS A 31 -5.54 0.10 -6.45
N PRO A 32 -4.41 -0.30 -7.07
CA PRO A 32 -3.26 -0.80 -6.33
C PRO A 32 -2.80 0.16 -5.23
N ILE A 33 -2.32 -0.38 -4.12
CA ILE A 33 -1.80 0.43 -3.00
C ILE A 33 -0.72 1.40 -3.50
N SER A 34 0.23 0.93 -4.30
CA SER A 34 1.29 1.79 -4.81
C SER A 34 0.84 2.80 -5.88
N GLN A 35 -0.32 2.62 -6.49
CA GLN A 35 -0.89 3.64 -7.36
C GLN A 35 -1.39 4.85 -6.55
N TRP A 36 -1.98 4.63 -5.38
CA TRP A 36 -2.33 5.71 -4.47
C TRP A 36 -1.09 6.53 -4.07
N VAL A 37 0.02 5.85 -3.79
CA VAL A 37 1.32 6.48 -3.49
C VAL A 37 1.82 7.29 -4.69
N LEU A 38 1.83 6.70 -5.88
CA LEU A 38 2.29 7.34 -7.12
C LEU A 38 1.45 8.60 -7.44
N GLU A 39 0.12 8.50 -7.35
CA GLU A 39 -0.77 9.63 -7.60
C GLU A 39 -0.54 10.75 -6.59
N GLN A 40 -0.32 10.45 -5.31
CA GLN A 40 0.00 11.45 -4.29
C GLN A 40 1.33 12.16 -4.56
N ILE A 41 2.35 11.43 -5.00
CA ILE A 41 3.65 11.99 -5.40
C ILE A 41 3.47 12.90 -6.63
N ARG A 42 2.78 12.42 -7.67
CA ARG A 42 2.46 13.21 -8.86
C ARG A 42 1.75 14.52 -8.51
N ASP A 43 0.75 14.44 -7.64
CA ASP A 43 -0.07 15.59 -7.24
C ASP A 43 0.69 16.58 -6.35
N SER A 44 1.83 16.17 -5.78
CA SER A 44 2.79 17.06 -5.12
C SER A 44 3.69 17.84 -6.09
N GLY A 45 3.65 17.49 -7.39
CA GLY A 45 4.42 18.14 -8.46
C GLY A 45 5.64 17.36 -8.96
N ILE A 46 5.95 16.19 -8.36
CA ILE A 46 7.04 15.32 -8.81
C ILE A 46 6.54 14.40 -9.92
N LYS A 47 7.23 14.40 -11.06
CA LYS A 47 6.87 13.57 -12.23
C LYS A 47 7.88 12.49 -12.56
N ASP A 48 9.13 12.65 -12.15
CA ASP A 48 10.19 11.67 -12.41
C ASP A 48 10.28 10.69 -11.25
N ILE A 49 9.91 9.45 -11.51
CA ILE A 49 9.74 8.38 -10.52
C ILE A 49 10.77 7.28 -10.79
N LEU A 50 11.56 6.95 -9.77
CA LEU A 50 12.41 5.77 -9.74
C LEU A 50 11.69 4.68 -8.97
N LEU A 51 11.31 3.60 -9.64
CA LEU A 51 10.55 2.51 -9.04
C LEU A 51 11.46 1.32 -8.78
N ILE A 52 11.75 1.06 -7.50
CA ILE A 52 12.67 -0.01 -7.08
C ILE A 52 11.94 -1.34 -7.06
N LEU A 53 12.41 -2.30 -7.85
CA LEU A 53 11.84 -3.63 -7.98
C LEU A 53 12.62 -4.66 -7.17
N GLY A 54 11.90 -5.44 -6.36
CA GLY A 54 12.43 -6.64 -5.73
C GLY A 54 12.24 -7.89 -6.59
N ASP A 55 12.60 -9.06 -6.05
CA ASP A 55 12.51 -10.36 -6.75
C ASP A 55 11.09 -10.88 -6.95
N ASN A 56 10.10 -10.38 -6.19
CA ASN A 56 8.74 -10.90 -6.26
C ASN A 56 7.99 -10.38 -7.49
N THR A 57 8.03 -11.15 -8.58
CA THR A 57 7.32 -10.88 -9.85
C THR A 57 7.44 -9.42 -10.34
N PRO A 58 8.68 -8.90 -10.54
CA PRO A 58 8.90 -7.51 -10.96
C PRO A 58 8.22 -7.16 -12.28
N THR A 59 8.08 -8.12 -13.19
CA THR A 59 7.41 -7.94 -14.50
C THR A 59 5.97 -7.48 -14.35
N ARG A 60 5.23 -7.96 -13.34
CA ARG A 60 3.86 -7.48 -13.09
C ARG A 60 3.78 -5.99 -12.75
N VAL A 61 4.79 -5.48 -12.10
CA VAL A 61 4.87 -4.03 -11.78
C VAL A 61 5.13 -3.25 -13.06
N VAL A 62 6.07 -3.72 -13.89
CA VAL A 62 6.38 -3.11 -15.19
C VAL A 62 5.18 -3.17 -16.13
N ASP A 63 4.49 -4.31 -16.22
CA ASP A 63 3.30 -4.48 -17.05
C ASP A 63 2.16 -3.55 -16.62
N TYR A 64 2.03 -3.30 -15.32
CA TYR A 64 0.97 -2.44 -14.79
C TYR A 64 1.23 -0.95 -15.05
N TYR A 65 2.43 -0.48 -14.77
CA TYR A 65 2.76 0.95 -14.82
C TYR A 65 3.29 1.41 -16.19
N GLY A 66 3.88 0.51 -16.99
CA GLY A 66 4.51 0.86 -18.26
C GLY A 66 5.61 1.90 -18.09
N ASP A 67 5.62 2.90 -18.94
CA ASP A 67 6.52 4.05 -18.85
C ASP A 67 6.04 5.16 -17.89
N GLY A 68 4.86 4.99 -17.29
CA GLY A 68 4.25 5.96 -16.39
C GLY A 68 3.35 7.00 -17.08
N SER A 69 3.39 7.13 -18.39
CA SER A 69 2.63 8.14 -19.15
C SER A 69 1.13 8.09 -18.87
N LYS A 70 0.57 6.90 -18.75
CA LYS A 70 -0.83 6.65 -18.37
C LYS A 70 -1.23 7.29 -17.03
N PHE A 71 -0.26 7.50 -16.14
CA PHE A 71 -0.46 8.08 -14.82
C PHE A 71 0.03 9.53 -14.73
N GLY A 72 0.54 10.09 -15.83
CA GLY A 72 1.05 11.46 -15.90
C GLY A 72 2.42 11.65 -15.25
N VAL A 73 3.24 10.61 -15.22
CA VAL A 73 4.60 10.57 -14.68
C VAL A 73 5.56 9.88 -15.67
N ASN A 74 6.86 10.00 -15.43
CA ASN A 74 7.91 9.24 -16.11
C ASN A 74 8.47 8.21 -15.14
N ILE A 75 8.51 6.93 -15.50
CA ILE A 75 9.00 5.88 -14.62
C ILE A 75 10.32 5.30 -15.16
N THR A 76 11.34 5.31 -14.30
CA THR A 76 12.56 4.54 -14.47
C THR A 76 12.56 3.39 -13.49
N TYR A 77 12.73 2.17 -13.98
CA TYR A 77 12.78 0.97 -13.15
C TYR A 77 14.21 0.66 -12.72
N VAL A 78 14.40 0.41 -11.43
CA VAL A 78 15.69 0.03 -10.86
C VAL A 78 15.54 -1.30 -10.13
N TYR A 79 16.31 -2.29 -10.54
CA TYR A 79 16.23 -3.62 -9.96
C TYR A 79 17.15 -3.76 -8.74
N GLN A 80 16.56 -3.94 -7.56
CA GLN A 80 17.29 -4.26 -6.33
C GLN A 80 17.66 -5.74 -6.28
N GLY A 81 16.79 -6.61 -6.79
CA GLY A 81 16.90 -8.03 -6.64
C GLY A 81 16.56 -8.49 -5.23
N LYS A 82 17.41 -9.33 -4.64
CA LYS A 82 17.20 -9.83 -3.27
C LYS A 82 17.12 -8.67 -2.28
N ALA A 83 16.06 -8.67 -1.48
CA ALA A 83 15.86 -7.65 -0.44
C ALA A 83 16.98 -7.74 0.61
N ARG A 84 17.77 -6.66 0.72
CA ARG A 84 18.86 -6.51 1.69
C ARG A 84 18.62 -5.38 2.69
N GLY A 85 17.41 -4.86 2.73
CA GLY A 85 17.01 -3.72 3.55
C GLY A 85 16.68 -2.47 2.73
N LEU A 86 16.03 -1.50 3.40
CA LEU A 86 15.59 -0.29 2.74
C LEU A 86 16.74 0.63 2.35
N ALA A 87 17.82 0.69 3.16
CA ALA A 87 18.98 1.50 2.82
C ALA A 87 19.70 0.96 1.56
N ASP A 88 19.79 -0.37 1.36
CA ASP A 88 20.32 -0.95 0.13
C ASP A 88 19.48 -0.56 -1.08
N ALA A 89 18.15 -0.55 -0.95
CA ALA A 89 17.25 -0.13 -2.01
C ALA A 89 17.47 1.35 -2.39
N VAL A 90 17.60 2.22 -1.40
CA VAL A 90 17.91 3.65 -1.60
C VAL A 90 19.28 3.82 -2.26
N TYR A 91 20.28 3.05 -1.87
CA TYR A 91 21.61 3.15 -2.44
C TYR A 91 21.65 2.85 -3.96
N ARG A 92 20.73 2.01 -4.47
CA ARG A 92 20.65 1.67 -5.90
C ARG A 92 20.37 2.86 -6.82
N VAL A 93 19.91 3.96 -6.30
CA VAL A 93 19.58 5.16 -7.08
C VAL A 93 20.62 6.27 -6.95
N LYS A 94 21.78 6.02 -6.33
CA LYS A 94 22.82 7.00 -6.07
C LYS A 94 23.17 7.88 -7.28
N ASP A 95 23.33 7.27 -8.45
CA ASP A 95 23.74 7.95 -9.68
C ASP A 95 22.53 8.40 -10.55
N LEU A 96 21.30 8.28 -10.04
CA LEU A 96 20.06 8.51 -10.77
C LEU A 96 19.21 9.64 -10.17
N VAL A 97 19.54 10.13 -9.00
CA VAL A 97 18.80 11.18 -8.30
C VAL A 97 19.59 12.49 -8.26
N SER A 98 18.86 13.61 -8.15
CA SER A 98 19.44 14.92 -7.89
C SER A 98 19.90 15.06 -6.44
N GLU A 99 20.54 16.19 -6.09
CA GLU A 99 20.98 16.51 -4.72
C GLU A 99 19.90 16.28 -3.65
N LYS A 100 18.63 16.53 -3.98
CA LYS A 100 17.49 16.25 -3.09
C LYS A 100 16.48 15.35 -3.78
N PHE A 101 16.01 14.35 -3.08
CA PHE A 101 15.01 13.41 -3.57
C PHE A 101 14.07 12.92 -2.46
N LEU A 102 12.91 12.43 -2.88
CA LEU A 102 11.90 11.82 -2.01
C LEU A 102 12.04 10.30 -2.04
N VAL A 103 11.92 9.62 -0.91
CA VAL A 103 11.75 8.16 -0.82
C VAL A 103 10.40 7.87 -0.19
N TYR A 104 9.63 6.98 -0.82
CA TYR A 104 8.33 6.57 -0.32
C TYR A 104 8.16 5.05 -0.41
N LEU A 105 7.77 4.41 0.68
CA LEU A 105 7.49 2.98 0.69
C LEU A 105 6.19 2.70 -0.05
N GLY A 106 6.24 1.90 -1.12
CA GLY A 106 5.10 1.64 -2.01
C GLY A 106 3.93 0.87 -1.39
N ASP A 107 4.03 0.48 -0.13
CA ASP A 107 3.02 -0.19 0.67
C ASP A 107 2.49 0.64 1.85
N ASN A 108 2.90 1.89 1.95
CA ASN A 108 2.44 2.81 2.98
C ASN A 108 1.44 3.82 2.40
N LEU A 109 0.31 3.96 3.06
CA LEU A 109 -0.70 4.96 2.70
C LEU A 109 -0.70 6.06 3.76
N VAL A 110 -0.43 7.29 3.34
CA VAL A 110 -0.31 8.44 4.24
C VAL A 110 -1.26 9.53 3.79
N PHE A 111 -2.12 9.98 4.69
CA PHE A 111 -2.97 11.14 4.43
C PHE A 111 -2.26 12.42 4.89
N TYR A 112 -1.41 12.95 4.01
CA TYR A 112 -0.57 14.12 4.28
C TYR A 112 -0.29 14.90 2.97
N ASP A 113 -0.19 16.22 3.05
CA ASP A 113 0.17 17.07 1.90
C ASP A 113 1.70 17.07 1.69
N LEU A 114 2.18 16.24 0.78
CA LEU A 114 3.61 16.10 0.51
C LEU A 114 4.29 17.40 0.07
N ARG A 115 3.58 18.37 -0.50
CA ARG A 115 4.16 19.65 -0.93
C ARG A 115 4.84 20.39 0.22
N LYS A 116 4.29 20.27 1.43
CA LYS A 116 4.89 20.86 2.64
C LYS A 116 6.20 20.20 3.01
N PHE A 117 6.31 18.91 2.74
CA PHE A 117 7.48 18.10 3.06
C PHE A 117 8.64 18.30 2.09
N LEU A 118 8.37 18.62 0.81
CA LEU A 118 9.40 18.73 -0.24
C LEU A 118 10.36 19.92 -0.06
N SER A 119 10.01 20.90 0.75
CA SER A 119 10.84 22.08 1.02
C SER A 119 11.75 21.93 2.25
N PHE A 120 12.05 20.69 2.65
CA PHE A 120 12.86 20.43 3.84
C PHE A 120 14.26 21.04 3.74
N LYS A 121 14.81 21.40 4.91
CA LYS A 121 16.20 21.84 5.10
C LYS A 121 17.00 20.70 5.72
N GLY A 122 18.31 20.85 5.77
CA GLY A 122 19.19 19.79 6.32
C GLY A 122 19.39 18.62 5.37
N SER A 123 20.02 17.58 5.85
CA SER A 123 20.45 16.40 5.09
C SER A 123 19.36 15.35 4.96
N ALA A 124 18.40 15.34 5.87
CA ALA A 124 17.22 14.48 5.81
C ALA A 124 15.99 15.13 6.45
N SER A 125 14.82 14.65 6.05
CA SER A 125 13.55 14.90 6.71
C SER A 125 12.74 13.62 6.79
N ILE A 126 12.04 13.39 7.91
CA ILE A 126 11.27 12.19 8.18
C ILE A 126 9.85 12.52 8.61
N LEU A 127 8.88 11.73 8.13
CA LEU A 127 7.52 11.78 8.66
C LEU A 127 7.35 10.77 9.79
N LEU A 128 6.74 11.23 10.87
CA LEU A 128 6.48 10.44 12.07
C LEU A 128 4.98 10.37 12.36
N ALA A 129 4.54 9.26 12.94
CA ALA A 129 3.18 9.10 13.47
C ALA A 129 3.22 8.55 14.89
N LYS A 130 2.27 8.97 15.73
CA LYS A 130 2.06 8.35 17.04
C LYS A 130 1.36 7.00 16.86
N VAL A 131 1.90 5.97 17.51
CA VAL A 131 1.38 4.60 17.46
C VAL A 131 1.35 3.94 18.85
N ASP A 132 0.37 3.07 19.07
CA ASP A 132 0.27 2.31 20.32
C ASP A 132 1.35 1.22 20.43
N ASN A 133 1.69 0.59 19.32
CA ASN A 133 2.64 -0.53 19.22
C ASN A 133 3.88 -0.17 18.39
N PRO A 134 4.81 0.65 18.93
CA PRO A 134 5.97 1.14 18.18
C PRO A 134 6.98 0.03 17.80
N ASN A 135 7.00 -1.09 18.52
CA ASN A 135 7.96 -2.18 18.33
C ASN A 135 7.89 -2.86 16.94
N ARG A 136 6.87 -2.54 16.15
CA ARG A 136 6.70 -3.04 14.77
C ARG A 136 7.45 -2.19 13.74
N PHE A 137 7.92 -1.01 14.09
CA PHE A 137 8.42 0.04 13.20
C PHE A 137 9.79 0.55 13.61
N GLY A 138 10.44 1.27 12.72
CA GLY A 138 11.50 2.19 13.10
C GLY A 138 10.92 3.29 13.98
N VAL A 139 11.60 3.61 15.06
CA VAL A 139 11.12 4.56 16.09
C VAL A 139 12.09 5.69 16.27
N ALA A 140 11.59 6.93 16.37
CA ALA A 140 12.38 8.12 16.62
C ALA A 140 12.23 8.60 18.06
N VAL A 141 13.33 9.02 18.66
CA VAL A 141 13.37 9.74 19.95
C VAL A 141 13.68 11.21 19.66
N ILE A 142 12.86 12.09 20.18
CA ILE A 142 12.97 13.53 20.00
C ILE A 142 13.32 14.17 21.35
N ASN A 143 14.28 15.09 21.31
CA ASN A 143 14.60 15.96 22.43
C ASN A 143 14.81 17.39 21.91
N GLU A 144 14.25 18.40 22.61
CA GLU A 144 14.38 19.82 22.26
C GLU A 144 14.12 20.12 20.77
N ASN A 145 13.06 19.53 20.20
CA ASN A 145 12.67 19.62 18.78
C ASN A 145 13.71 19.08 17.79
N LYS A 146 14.61 18.18 18.22
CA LYS A 146 15.59 17.50 17.38
C LYS A 146 15.42 16.00 17.47
N VAL A 147 15.59 15.32 16.36
CA VAL A 147 15.71 13.85 16.33
C VAL A 147 17.10 13.52 16.89
N ILE A 148 17.14 12.81 18.02
CA ILE A 148 18.40 12.44 18.66
C ILE A 148 18.75 10.96 18.49
N ARG A 149 17.74 10.12 18.22
CA ARG A 149 17.96 8.68 18.11
C ARG A 149 16.87 8.03 17.26
N LEU A 150 17.29 7.09 16.40
CA LEU A 150 16.42 6.17 15.69
C LEU A 150 16.80 4.73 16.02
N VAL A 151 15.80 3.86 16.13
CA VAL A 151 15.99 2.43 16.41
C VAL A 151 14.99 1.62 15.60
N GLU A 152 15.49 0.66 14.83
CA GLU A 152 14.64 -0.28 14.09
C GLU A 152 14.03 -1.32 15.03
N LYS A 153 12.71 -1.40 15.06
CA LYS A 153 11.92 -2.39 15.81
C LYS A 153 12.46 -2.65 17.22
N PRO A 154 12.48 -1.64 18.08
CA PRO A 154 13.04 -1.76 19.44
C PRO A 154 12.31 -2.85 20.22
N LYS A 155 13.05 -3.61 21.03
CA LYS A 155 12.47 -4.63 21.92
C LYS A 155 11.64 -4.02 23.05
N GLU A 156 12.06 -2.87 23.52
CA GLU A 156 11.37 -2.09 24.56
C GLU A 156 10.81 -0.79 23.98
N LYS A 157 9.73 -0.30 24.55
CA LYS A 157 9.12 0.96 24.12
C LYS A 157 10.02 2.12 24.55
N ILE A 158 10.70 2.74 23.58
CA ILE A 158 11.58 3.91 23.79
C ILE A 158 10.91 5.23 23.40
N SER A 159 9.91 5.19 22.52
CA SER A 159 9.09 6.31 22.06
C SER A 159 7.80 5.77 21.45
N ASP A 160 6.80 6.60 21.25
CA ASP A 160 5.56 6.29 20.52
C ASP A 160 5.57 6.83 19.07
N LEU A 161 6.70 7.40 18.63
CA LEU A 161 6.84 8.03 17.32
C LEU A 161 7.45 7.05 16.31
N ALA A 162 6.62 6.46 15.47
CA ALA A 162 7.01 5.56 14.39
C ALA A 162 7.32 6.31 13.08
N LEU A 163 8.31 5.83 12.33
CA LEU A 163 8.58 6.29 10.97
C LEU A 163 7.48 5.82 10.03
N VAL A 164 6.97 6.76 9.23
CA VAL A 164 5.79 6.55 8.36
C VAL A 164 6.15 5.95 7.01
N GLY A 165 7.44 5.85 6.67
CA GLY A 165 7.86 5.33 5.36
C GLY A 165 7.90 6.39 4.26
N VAL A 166 7.97 7.67 4.63
CA VAL A 166 8.22 8.80 3.73
C VAL A 166 9.43 9.57 4.22
N TYR A 167 10.42 9.74 3.36
CA TYR A 167 11.70 10.34 3.69
C TYR A 167 12.11 11.34 2.60
N GLY A 168 12.62 12.49 2.99
CA GLY A 168 13.38 13.39 2.14
C GLY A 168 14.86 13.21 2.44
N PHE A 169 15.70 13.09 1.42
CA PHE A 169 17.14 12.96 1.58
C PHE A 169 17.89 13.92 0.67
N THR A 170 19.09 14.31 1.12
CA THR A 170 20.14 14.79 0.21
C THR A 170 21.04 13.61 -0.18
N ASP A 171 21.91 13.82 -1.15
CA ASP A 171 22.92 12.86 -1.61
C ASP A 171 23.92 12.44 -0.50
N GLU A 172 24.05 13.23 0.58
CA GLU A 172 24.86 12.87 1.76
C GLU A 172 24.46 11.52 2.39
N ILE A 173 23.22 11.08 2.20
CA ILE A 173 22.75 9.78 2.71
C ILE A 173 23.56 8.61 2.13
N PHE A 174 24.04 8.72 0.90
CA PHE A 174 24.77 7.64 0.23
C PHE A 174 26.12 7.38 0.87
N GLU A 175 26.85 8.42 1.34
CA GLU A 175 28.11 8.27 2.06
C GLU A 175 27.96 7.53 3.37
N VAL A 176 26.82 7.73 4.04
CA VAL A 176 26.49 7.00 5.26
C VAL A 176 26.14 5.55 4.96
N ILE A 177 25.30 5.32 3.93
CA ILE A 177 24.87 3.95 3.56
C ILE A 177 26.08 3.09 3.18
N GLU A 178 27.10 3.62 2.50
CA GLU A 178 28.33 2.90 2.15
C GLU A 178 29.07 2.33 3.35
N LYS A 179 28.96 2.99 4.50
CA LYS A 179 29.64 2.59 5.75
C LYS A 179 28.80 1.66 6.62
N LEU A 180 27.50 1.44 6.26
CA LEU A 180 26.60 0.62 7.06
C LEU A 180 27.00 -0.85 7.09
N LYS A 181 26.77 -1.47 8.22
CA LYS A 181 26.83 -2.93 8.39
C LYS A 181 25.40 -3.47 8.54
N PRO A 182 25.14 -4.70 8.07
CA PRO A 182 23.84 -5.32 8.28
C PRO A 182 23.47 -5.37 9.76
N SER A 183 22.21 -5.06 10.05
CA SER A 183 21.62 -5.15 11.39
C SER A 183 21.57 -6.60 11.89
N TRP A 184 21.11 -6.81 13.10
CA TRP A 184 20.82 -8.16 13.63
C TRP A 184 19.80 -8.96 12.77
N ARG A 185 19.06 -8.28 11.89
CA ARG A 185 18.13 -8.88 10.91
C ARG A 185 18.85 -9.29 9.61
N GLY A 186 20.10 -8.94 9.44
CA GLY A 186 20.84 -9.11 8.18
C GLY A 186 20.47 -8.10 7.10
N GLU A 187 19.83 -6.99 7.48
CA GLU A 187 19.36 -5.93 6.58
C GLU A 187 20.14 -4.63 6.80
N LEU A 188 20.32 -3.84 5.74
CA LEU A 188 20.79 -2.46 5.83
C LEU A 188 19.56 -1.58 6.10
N GLU A 189 19.41 -1.16 7.35
CA GLU A 189 18.23 -0.44 7.81
C GLU A 189 18.29 1.04 7.45
N ILE A 190 17.16 1.59 7.01
CA ILE A 190 17.07 3.03 6.75
C ILE A 190 17.18 3.86 8.05
N THR A 191 16.74 3.30 9.16
CA THR A 191 16.88 3.89 10.49
C THR A 191 18.33 4.07 10.88
N ASP A 192 19.19 3.08 10.55
CA ASP A 192 20.64 3.15 10.82
C ASP A 192 21.31 4.18 9.91
N ALA A 193 20.87 4.29 8.64
CA ALA A 193 21.37 5.32 7.74
C ALA A 193 21.07 6.74 8.26
N ILE A 194 19.82 6.99 8.68
CA ILE A 194 19.42 8.28 9.24
C ILE A 194 20.15 8.54 10.56
N GLN A 195 20.31 7.52 11.41
CA GLN A 195 21.12 7.64 12.65
C GLN A 195 22.58 7.98 12.35
N GLY A 196 23.13 7.45 11.25
CA GLY A 196 24.47 7.78 10.79
C GLY A 196 24.62 9.26 10.45
N LEU A 197 23.64 9.86 9.74
CA LEU A 197 23.63 11.32 9.50
C LEU A 197 23.65 12.11 10.81
N ILE A 198 22.84 11.73 11.80
CA ILE A 198 22.80 12.39 13.11
C ILE A 198 24.17 12.28 13.82
N ASN A 199 24.80 11.11 13.77
CA ASN A 199 26.10 10.87 14.39
C ASN A 199 27.23 11.68 13.74
N GLU A 200 27.10 12.00 12.44
CA GLU A 200 28.01 12.89 11.71
C GLU A 200 27.69 14.38 11.92
N GLY A 201 26.73 14.70 12.80
CA GLY A 201 26.32 16.08 13.13
C GLY A 201 25.45 16.75 12.07
N LYS A 202 24.90 15.96 11.14
CA LYS A 202 24.00 16.45 10.10
C LYS A 202 22.61 16.73 10.65
N GLU A 203 21.93 17.72 10.08
CA GLU A 203 20.57 18.08 10.48
C GLU A 203 19.53 17.12 9.88
N VAL A 204 18.74 16.48 10.76
CA VAL A 204 17.59 15.66 10.40
C VAL A 204 16.31 16.31 10.90
N ASN A 205 15.50 16.80 9.98
CA ASN A 205 14.22 17.39 10.29
C ASN A 205 13.13 16.31 10.46
N TYR A 206 12.04 16.66 11.13
CA TYR A 206 10.90 15.77 11.25
C TYR A 206 9.59 16.54 11.24
N GLU A 207 8.52 15.85 10.82
CA GLU A 207 7.16 16.30 11.01
C GLU A 207 6.32 15.16 11.60
N ILE A 208 5.44 15.49 12.56
CA ILE A 208 4.49 14.53 13.11
C ILE A 208 3.17 14.70 12.37
N ILE A 209 2.76 13.68 11.62
CA ILE A 209 1.49 13.72 10.91
C ILE A 209 0.33 13.70 11.90
N GLN A 210 -0.67 14.53 11.64
CA GLN A 210 -1.94 14.54 12.36
C GLN A 210 -3.05 13.78 11.62
N GLY A 211 -2.71 13.25 10.45
CA GLY A 211 -3.61 12.52 9.58
C GLY A 211 -3.55 11.01 9.76
N TRP A 212 -4.29 10.34 8.89
CA TRP A 212 -4.29 8.89 8.85
C TRP A 212 -3.04 8.35 8.14
N TRP A 213 -2.50 7.27 8.69
CA TRP A 213 -1.42 6.48 8.12
C TRP A 213 -1.68 4.99 8.32
N LYS A 214 -1.31 4.18 7.34
CA LYS A 214 -1.39 2.73 7.40
C LYS A 214 -0.24 2.07 6.64
N ASP A 215 0.53 1.24 7.35
CA ASP A 215 1.36 0.19 6.75
C ASP A 215 0.46 -0.99 6.39
N THR A 216 0.35 -1.30 5.09
CA THR A 216 -0.52 -2.37 4.60
C THR A 216 0.14 -3.74 4.71
N GLY A 217 0.61 -4.08 5.89
CA GLY A 217 1.43 -5.27 6.13
C GLY A 217 0.67 -6.55 6.44
N THR A 218 -0.62 -6.48 6.80
CA THR A 218 -1.47 -7.63 7.16
C THR A 218 -2.81 -7.57 6.46
N PRO A 219 -3.57 -8.69 6.37
CA PRO A 219 -4.93 -8.69 5.82
C PRO A 219 -5.85 -7.65 6.46
N LYS A 220 -5.78 -7.52 7.78
CA LYS A 220 -6.54 -6.51 8.52
C LYS A 220 -6.16 -5.08 8.07
N ASP A 221 -4.88 -4.81 7.89
CA ASP A 221 -4.43 -3.47 7.43
C ASP A 221 -4.94 -3.16 6.02
N ILE A 222 -5.07 -4.17 5.13
CA ILE A 222 -5.66 -4.02 3.79
C ILE A 222 -7.14 -3.66 3.88
N LEU A 223 -7.93 -4.35 4.71
CA LEU A 223 -9.36 -4.07 4.89
C LEU A 223 -9.59 -2.69 5.51
N GLU A 224 -8.80 -2.31 6.50
CA GLU A 224 -8.85 -0.96 7.09
C GLU A 224 -8.48 0.12 6.07
N ALA A 225 -7.46 -0.11 5.25
CA ALA A 225 -7.07 0.81 4.17
C ALA A 225 -8.18 0.95 3.12
N ASN A 226 -8.80 -0.16 2.73
CA ASN A 226 -9.95 -0.16 1.81
C ASN A 226 -11.11 0.68 2.37
N SER A 227 -11.47 0.46 3.63
CA SER A 227 -12.55 1.18 4.28
C SER A 227 -12.28 2.68 4.36
N PHE A 228 -11.06 3.06 4.77
CA PHE A 228 -10.68 4.47 4.84
C PHE A 228 -10.71 5.15 3.47
N LEU A 229 -10.15 4.50 2.44
CA LEU A 229 -10.09 5.07 1.10
C LEU A 229 -11.49 5.17 0.46
N LEU A 230 -12.34 4.16 0.64
CA LEU A 230 -13.73 4.23 0.19
C LEU A 230 -14.51 5.34 0.90
N ASP A 231 -14.34 5.48 2.21
CA ASP A 231 -14.99 6.57 2.94
C ASP A 231 -14.54 7.94 2.45
N ARG A 232 -13.29 8.10 2.11
CA ARG A 232 -12.71 9.39 1.72
C ARG A 232 -12.93 9.75 0.25
N TYR A 233 -12.81 8.75 -0.64
CA TYR A 233 -12.73 8.99 -2.09
C TYR A 233 -13.88 8.40 -2.90
N ALA A 234 -14.70 7.50 -2.33
CA ALA A 234 -15.86 7.05 -3.07
C ALA A 234 -16.85 8.17 -3.28
N GLU A 235 -17.29 8.32 -4.51
CA GLU A 235 -18.36 9.21 -4.93
C GLU A 235 -19.49 8.39 -5.59
N ARG A 236 -20.63 9.02 -5.85
CA ARG A 236 -21.68 8.35 -6.62
C ARG A 236 -21.37 8.48 -8.10
N LYS A 237 -20.85 7.42 -8.70
CA LYS A 237 -20.50 7.32 -10.12
C LYS A 237 -21.03 6.00 -10.69
N ILE A 238 -22.04 6.07 -11.56
CA ILE A 238 -22.71 4.88 -12.12
C ILE A 238 -22.50 4.89 -13.63
N GLU A 239 -21.55 4.10 -14.11
CA GLU A 239 -21.23 3.92 -15.54
C GLU A 239 -21.65 2.55 -16.07
N GLY A 240 -22.07 1.62 -15.21
CA GLY A 240 -22.57 0.30 -15.55
C GLY A 240 -24.09 0.24 -15.69
N GLU A 241 -24.60 -0.95 -16.01
CA GLU A 241 -26.02 -1.23 -16.17
C GLU A 241 -26.65 -1.65 -14.83
N VAL A 242 -27.85 -1.11 -14.54
CA VAL A 242 -28.59 -1.42 -13.31
C VAL A 242 -30.02 -1.83 -13.69
N GLU A 243 -30.39 -3.07 -13.36
CA GLU A 243 -31.70 -3.64 -13.67
C GLU A 243 -32.34 -4.21 -12.39
N ASN A 244 -33.58 -3.82 -12.09
CA ASN A 244 -34.33 -4.25 -10.90
C ASN A 244 -33.50 -4.19 -9.59
N SER A 245 -32.71 -3.16 -9.42
CA SER A 245 -31.72 -3.10 -8.34
C SER A 245 -31.73 -1.74 -7.65
N THR A 246 -31.30 -1.72 -6.40
CA THR A 246 -31.15 -0.50 -5.61
C THR A 246 -29.70 -0.18 -5.38
N ILE A 247 -29.29 1.06 -5.65
CA ILE A 247 -27.94 1.54 -5.37
C ILE A 247 -28.03 2.76 -4.44
N ASP A 248 -27.64 2.58 -3.18
CA ASP A 248 -27.70 3.59 -2.15
C ASP A 248 -26.31 4.11 -1.77
N GLY A 249 -26.24 5.44 -1.53
CA GLY A 249 -25.04 6.08 -1.05
C GLY A 249 -23.94 6.28 -2.12
N ARG A 250 -22.70 6.33 -1.68
CA ARG A 250 -21.51 6.59 -2.53
C ARG A 250 -21.01 5.27 -3.14
N VAL A 251 -21.42 4.99 -4.37
CA VAL A 251 -21.06 3.77 -5.10
C VAL A 251 -20.39 4.14 -6.41
N ILE A 252 -19.21 3.62 -6.64
CA ILE A 252 -18.54 3.66 -7.94
C ILE A 252 -18.86 2.35 -8.63
N LEU A 253 -19.64 2.43 -9.72
CA LEU A 253 -19.93 1.32 -10.63
C LEU A 253 -19.26 1.62 -11.97
N GLU A 254 -18.22 0.88 -12.27
CA GLU A 254 -17.39 1.11 -13.46
C GLU A 254 -18.05 0.62 -14.73
N LYS A 255 -17.53 1.08 -15.88
CA LYS A 255 -18.02 0.74 -17.22
C LYS A 255 -18.05 -0.77 -17.45
N GLY A 256 -19.15 -1.24 -18.05
CA GLY A 256 -19.38 -2.65 -18.36
C GLY A 256 -19.84 -3.50 -17.17
N ALA A 257 -19.85 -2.94 -15.96
CA ALA A 257 -20.43 -3.63 -14.81
C ALA A 257 -21.96 -3.76 -14.95
N VAL A 258 -22.50 -4.90 -14.50
CA VAL A 258 -23.93 -5.22 -14.58
C VAL A 258 -24.45 -5.62 -13.22
N VAL A 259 -25.50 -4.93 -12.74
CA VAL A 259 -26.15 -5.19 -11.46
C VAL A 259 -27.62 -5.53 -11.69
N LYS A 260 -28.02 -6.78 -11.37
CA LYS A 260 -29.40 -7.27 -11.58
C LYS A 260 -29.98 -7.85 -10.29
N ASN A 261 -31.25 -7.49 -10.01
CA ASN A 261 -32.03 -7.99 -8.86
C ASN A 261 -31.22 -7.91 -7.55
N SER A 262 -30.50 -6.82 -7.33
CA SER A 262 -29.49 -6.72 -6.27
C SER A 262 -29.59 -5.40 -5.51
N VAL A 263 -28.99 -5.36 -4.33
CA VAL A 263 -28.87 -4.14 -3.54
C VAL A 263 -27.39 -3.84 -3.30
N ILE A 264 -26.96 -2.62 -3.59
CA ILE A 264 -25.62 -2.16 -3.27
C ILE A 264 -25.73 -0.95 -2.33
N ARG A 265 -25.08 -1.02 -1.19
CA ARG A 265 -24.97 0.08 -0.23
C ARG A 265 -23.53 0.56 -0.12
N GLY A 266 -23.33 1.81 -0.45
CA GLY A 266 -22.03 2.48 -0.35
C GLY A 266 -21.62 2.87 1.08
N PRO A 267 -20.34 3.25 1.28
CA PRO A 267 -19.35 3.41 0.22
C PRO A 267 -18.87 2.08 -0.36
N ALA A 268 -18.88 1.95 -1.69
CA ALA A 268 -18.50 0.70 -2.37
C ALA A 268 -17.86 0.99 -3.74
N TYR A 269 -17.03 0.07 -4.19
CA TYR A 269 -16.43 0.07 -5.52
C TYR A 269 -16.73 -1.24 -6.24
N ILE A 270 -17.24 -1.14 -7.47
CA ILE A 270 -17.51 -2.26 -8.35
C ILE A 270 -16.74 -2.05 -9.65
N GLY A 271 -15.83 -2.96 -9.93
CA GLY A 271 -14.90 -2.89 -11.05
C GLY A 271 -15.54 -3.12 -12.41
N LYS A 272 -14.75 -2.91 -13.45
CA LYS A 272 -15.16 -3.03 -14.87
C LYS A 272 -15.61 -4.45 -15.20
N ASP A 273 -16.64 -4.55 -16.03
CA ASP A 273 -17.14 -5.82 -16.58
C ASP A 273 -17.53 -6.86 -15.49
N THR A 274 -17.77 -6.39 -14.25
CA THR A 274 -18.18 -7.21 -13.10
C THR A 274 -19.68 -7.40 -13.09
N LYS A 275 -20.14 -8.63 -12.78
CA LYS A 275 -21.57 -8.99 -12.74
C LYS A 275 -21.99 -9.27 -11.30
N ILE A 276 -23.06 -8.60 -10.86
CA ILE A 276 -23.69 -8.80 -9.55
C ILE A 276 -25.15 -9.15 -9.75
N ILE A 277 -25.54 -10.38 -9.38
CA ILE A 277 -26.87 -10.92 -9.66
C ILE A 277 -27.47 -11.50 -8.37
N ASN A 278 -28.74 -11.14 -8.05
CA ASN A 278 -29.46 -11.64 -6.88
C ASN A 278 -28.66 -11.55 -5.58
N SER A 279 -27.96 -10.44 -5.37
CA SER A 279 -26.95 -10.30 -4.30
C SER A 279 -27.10 -9.00 -3.52
N TYR A 280 -26.53 -8.99 -2.32
CA TYR A 280 -26.37 -7.81 -1.51
C TYR A 280 -24.89 -7.48 -1.37
N ILE A 281 -24.51 -6.25 -1.72
CA ILE A 281 -23.19 -5.71 -1.48
C ILE A 281 -23.29 -4.55 -0.50
N GLY A 282 -22.74 -4.76 0.69
CA GLY A 282 -22.79 -3.81 1.78
C GLY A 282 -21.63 -2.80 1.75
N PRO A 283 -21.59 -1.91 2.76
CA PRO A 283 -20.63 -0.83 2.79
C PRO A 283 -19.18 -1.33 2.92
N PHE A 284 -18.26 -0.46 2.56
CA PHE A 284 -16.81 -0.67 2.64
C PHE A 284 -16.32 -1.89 1.86
N THR A 285 -17.04 -2.26 0.80
CA THR A 285 -16.72 -3.40 -0.06
C THR A 285 -16.16 -2.92 -1.39
N SER A 286 -15.04 -3.50 -1.79
CA SER A 286 -14.47 -3.34 -3.14
C SER A 286 -14.50 -4.67 -3.87
N ILE A 287 -15.07 -4.68 -5.07
CA ILE A 287 -15.08 -5.83 -5.98
C ILE A 287 -14.30 -5.41 -7.23
N GLY A 288 -13.26 -6.18 -7.56
CA GLY A 288 -12.37 -5.94 -8.70
C GLY A 288 -13.02 -6.23 -10.05
N ASP A 289 -12.23 -6.05 -11.10
CA ASP A 289 -12.68 -6.18 -12.47
C ASP A 289 -13.01 -7.65 -12.84
N LEU A 290 -13.91 -7.86 -13.82
CA LEU A 290 -14.23 -9.17 -14.41
C LEU A 290 -14.76 -10.21 -13.40
N SER A 291 -15.27 -9.79 -12.25
CA SER A 291 -15.76 -10.70 -11.22
C SER A 291 -17.25 -11.05 -11.39
N GLU A 292 -17.66 -12.21 -10.90
CA GLU A 292 -19.04 -12.68 -10.95
C GLU A 292 -19.54 -13.01 -9.54
N ILE A 293 -20.53 -12.27 -9.05
CA ILE A 293 -21.13 -12.44 -7.73
C ILE A 293 -22.59 -12.83 -7.91
N SER A 294 -23.03 -13.94 -7.37
CA SER A 294 -24.41 -14.40 -7.49
C SER A 294 -24.97 -15.01 -6.20
N GLY A 295 -26.19 -14.62 -5.84
CA GLY A 295 -26.91 -15.14 -4.66
C GLY A 295 -26.15 -15.01 -3.35
N SER A 296 -25.38 -13.94 -3.19
CA SER A 296 -24.39 -13.77 -2.13
C SER A 296 -24.56 -12.45 -1.38
N GLU A 297 -24.06 -12.39 -0.16
CA GLU A 297 -24.01 -11.18 0.65
C GLU A 297 -22.56 -10.87 1.03
N ILE A 298 -22.09 -9.65 0.75
CA ILE A 298 -20.68 -9.29 0.96
C ILE A 298 -20.60 -7.90 1.59
N GLU A 299 -19.92 -7.78 2.73
CA GLU A 299 -19.69 -6.52 3.42
C GLU A 299 -18.23 -6.40 3.90
N TYR A 300 -17.73 -5.17 4.06
CA TYR A 300 -16.41 -4.85 4.63
C TYR A 300 -15.26 -5.66 4.03
N SER A 301 -15.35 -5.98 2.74
CA SER A 301 -14.49 -6.97 2.11
C SER A 301 -13.77 -6.40 0.89
N VAL A 302 -12.65 -7.03 0.54
CA VAL A 302 -11.89 -6.77 -0.68
C VAL A 302 -11.88 -8.04 -1.52
N ILE A 303 -12.54 -7.99 -2.64
CA ILE A 303 -12.57 -9.03 -3.67
C ILE A 303 -11.73 -8.51 -4.83
N LEU A 304 -10.65 -9.22 -5.17
CA LEU A 304 -9.77 -8.81 -6.26
C LEU A 304 -10.36 -9.19 -7.64
N ASP A 305 -9.53 -9.15 -8.70
CA ASP A 305 -10.02 -9.31 -10.07
C ASP A 305 -10.32 -10.77 -10.43
N ASN A 306 -11.29 -10.96 -11.36
CA ASN A 306 -11.67 -12.25 -11.93
C ASN A 306 -12.04 -13.30 -10.86
N VAL A 307 -12.83 -12.90 -9.87
CA VAL A 307 -13.28 -13.75 -8.77
C VAL A 307 -14.73 -14.17 -9.00
N ARG A 308 -15.02 -15.47 -8.76
CA ARG A 308 -16.39 -15.98 -8.77
C ARG A 308 -16.85 -16.31 -7.37
N ILE A 309 -17.99 -15.72 -6.96
CA ILE A 309 -18.60 -15.97 -5.65
C ILE A 309 -20.06 -16.36 -5.84
N LYS A 310 -20.48 -17.48 -5.22
CA LYS A 310 -21.84 -17.98 -5.38
C LYS A 310 -22.42 -18.56 -4.10
N GLY A 311 -23.56 -18.02 -3.67
CA GLY A 311 -24.40 -18.58 -2.60
C GLY A 311 -23.79 -18.50 -1.20
N VAL A 312 -22.93 -17.52 -0.93
CA VAL A 312 -22.22 -17.36 0.35
C VAL A 312 -22.41 -15.96 0.94
N SER A 313 -22.29 -15.85 2.26
CA SER A 313 -22.21 -14.57 2.97
C SER A 313 -20.79 -14.37 3.49
N LEU A 314 -20.18 -13.23 3.14
CA LEU A 314 -18.78 -12.87 3.47
C LEU A 314 -18.75 -11.53 4.19
N MET A 315 -18.00 -11.47 5.28
CA MET A 315 -17.67 -10.25 6.00
C MET A 315 -16.17 -10.23 6.34
N ASP A 316 -15.56 -9.06 6.40
CA ASP A 316 -14.14 -8.86 6.73
C ASP A 316 -13.20 -9.79 5.93
N SER A 317 -13.54 -10.01 4.65
CA SER A 317 -12.88 -11.01 3.81
C SER A 317 -11.98 -10.39 2.76
N LEU A 318 -10.87 -11.06 2.47
CA LEU A 318 -9.92 -10.67 1.42
C LEU A 318 -9.72 -11.85 0.46
N ILE A 319 -10.24 -11.74 -0.76
CA ILE A 319 -10.25 -12.80 -1.77
C ILE A 319 -9.30 -12.43 -2.93
N GLY A 320 -8.33 -13.30 -3.20
CA GLY A 320 -7.30 -13.11 -4.22
C GLY A 320 -7.83 -13.23 -5.65
N ASN A 321 -7.03 -12.75 -6.61
CA ASN A 321 -7.36 -12.86 -8.05
C ASN A 321 -7.60 -14.31 -8.48
N ASN A 322 -8.50 -14.49 -9.45
CA ASN A 322 -8.81 -15.78 -10.09
C ASN A 322 -9.30 -16.85 -9.10
N SER A 323 -9.90 -16.45 -8.00
CA SER A 323 -10.41 -17.37 -6.96
C SER A 323 -11.90 -17.67 -7.18
N THR A 324 -12.32 -18.85 -6.72
CA THR A 324 -13.74 -19.24 -6.71
C THR A 324 -14.15 -19.61 -5.28
N VAL A 325 -15.28 -19.03 -4.82
CA VAL A 325 -15.89 -19.30 -3.53
C VAL A 325 -17.35 -19.67 -3.76
N GLU A 326 -17.72 -20.92 -3.53
CA GLU A 326 -19.08 -21.41 -3.75
C GLU A 326 -19.57 -22.23 -2.56
N LYS A 327 -20.85 -22.10 -2.23
CA LYS A 327 -21.49 -22.95 -1.20
C LYS A 327 -21.68 -24.36 -1.72
N GLY A 328 -21.05 -25.33 -1.09
CA GLY A 328 -21.27 -26.75 -1.38
C GLY A 328 -22.64 -27.26 -0.90
N THR A 329 -23.13 -28.34 -1.54
CA THR A 329 -24.46 -28.89 -1.22
C THR A 329 -24.51 -29.77 0.03
N LYS A 330 -23.44 -30.50 0.35
CA LYS A 330 -23.31 -31.37 1.55
C LYS A 330 -21.91 -31.38 2.17
N TRP A 331 -20.89 -31.39 1.34
CA TRP A 331 -19.50 -31.45 1.77
C TRP A 331 -18.75 -30.30 1.14
N GLN A 332 -18.00 -29.57 1.94
CA GLN A 332 -17.18 -28.49 1.43
C GLN A 332 -15.76 -29.01 1.23
N LYS A 333 -15.21 -28.82 0.04
CA LYS A 333 -13.79 -29.06 -0.22
C LYS A 333 -13.04 -27.76 -0.06
N LEU A 334 -12.19 -27.69 0.95
CA LEU A 334 -11.34 -26.53 1.20
C LEU A 334 -9.92 -26.86 0.76
N ILE A 335 -9.34 -25.97 -0.01
CA ILE A 335 -7.91 -25.93 -0.27
C ILE A 335 -7.43 -24.59 0.28
N ILE A 336 -6.80 -24.65 1.45
CA ILE A 336 -6.41 -23.47 2.22
C ILE A 336 -4.89 -23.43 2.22
N GLY A 337 -4.31 -22.26 1.89
CA GLY A 337 -2.88 -22.03 2.02
C GLY A 337 -2.44 -21.87 3.48
N GLU A 338 -1.14 -21.91 3.71
CA GLU A 338 -0.58 -21.66 5.03
C GLU A 338 -1.00 -20.29 5.59
N ASN A 339 -1.28 -20.23 6.89
CA ASN A 339 -1.72 -19.04 7.63
C ASN A 339 -3.08 -18.47 7.19
N SER A 340 -3.94 -19.29 6.63
CA SER A 340 -5.34 -18.93 6.33
C SER A 340 -6.27 -19.33 7.50
N SER A 341 -7.28 -18.53 7.75
CA SER A 341 -8.38 -18.86 8.68
C SER A 341 -9.68 -18.85 7.89
N VAL A 342 -10.44 -19.93 8.01
CA VAL A 342 -11.75 -20.07 7.36
C VAL A 342 -12.77 -20.41 8.43
N ILE A 343 -13.79 -19.57 8.55
CA ILE A 343 -14.97 -19.83 9.38
C ILE A 343 -16.12 -20.09 8.40
N ILE A 344 -16.70 -21.29 8.47
CA ILE A 344 -17.76 -21.76 7.55
C ILE A 344 -19.09 -21.78 8.28
#